data_ac579a17b9c9705127d1c8044a11bfeb
#
_entry.id   ac579a17b9c9705127d1c8044a11bfeb
#
_cell.length_a   1.000
_cell.length_b   1.000
_cell.length_c   1.000
_cell.angle_alpha   90.00
_cell.angle_beta   90.00
_cell.angle_gamma   90.00
#
_symmetry.space_group_name_H-M   'P 1'
#
loop_
_entity.id
_entity.type
_entity.pdbx_description
1 polymer ?
#
loop_
_entity_poly.entity_id
_entity_poly.type
_entity_poly.pdbx_seq_one_letter_code
_entity_poly.pdbx_strand_id
1 'polypeptide(L)'
;MQNKCPIFWINYIFNVTLHLEMKYNTYTLDNGLRIIHLPSDSKVVYCGYQINAGTRNEEPGEEGLAHFCEHVTFKGTERRKAWHILNCLESVGGDLNAYTNKEGTVYYSAILKEHIARAVDLLSDIVFHSVYPQAEIDKEVEVICDEIESYNDSPAELIYDEFENILFKGSPLGHNILGTAEQVRAFKRRMRCASQGSFTDQIMRYSSLMGILISKNW
;
A
#
# COMPACT_ATOMS: atom_id res chain seq x y z
N MET A 1 53.28 -4.18 -22.73
CA MET A 1 52.09 -5.08 -22.68
C MET A 1 51.01 -4.37 -21.92
N GLN A 2 50.01 -3.82 -22.59
CA GLN A 2 48.90 -3.08 -21.98
C GLN A 2 47.80 -4.07 -21.71
N ASN A 3 47.45 -4.26 -20.41
CA ASN A 3 46.29 -5.03 -20.00
C ASN A 3 45.01 -4.22 -20.29
N LYS A 4 44.30 -4.59 -21.34
CA LYS A 4 42.94 -4.08 -21.60
C LYS A 4 41.98 -4.70 -20.60
N CYS A 5 41.41 -3.87 -19.75
CA CYS A 5 40.34 -4.20 -18.80
C CYS A 5 39.08 -4.68 -19.56
N PRO A 6 38.39 -5.74 -19.12
CA PRO A 6 37.27 -6.33 -19.85
C PRO A 6 35.95 -5.58 -19.58
N ILE A 7 35.86 -4.30 -19.88
CA ILE A 7 34.61 -3.51 -19.81
C ILE A 7 33.61 -3.95 -20.90
N PHE A 8 34.09 -4.63 -21.95
CA PHE A 8 33.24 -5.02 -23.07
C PHE A 8 32.19 -6.11 -22.77
N TRP A 9 32.43 -6.96 -21.77
CA TRP A 9 31.53 -8.04 -21.41
C TRP A 9 30.36 -7.58 -20.54
N ILE A 10 30.52 -6.52 -19.73
CA ILE A 10 29.45 -5.98 -18.87
C ILE A 10 28.36 -5.33 -19.71
N ASN A 11 28.73 -4.60 -20.78
CA ASN A 11 27.77 -3.99 -21.70
C ASN A 11 26.99 -5.02 -22.54
N TYR A 12 27.56 -6.20 -22.81
CA TYR A 12 26.89 -7.25 -23.58
C TYR A 12 25.82 -7.97 -22.71
N ILE A 13 26.14 -8.24 -21.45
CA ILE A 13 25.18 -8.84 -20.49
C ILE A 13 24.04 -7.85 -20.20
N PHE A 14 24.33 -6.56 -20.04
CA PHE A 14 23.30 -5.54 -19.79
C PHE A 14 22.37 -5.34 -21.00
N ASN A 15 22.86 -5.42 -22.23
CA ASN A 15 22.03 -5.28 -23.43
C ASN A 15 21.19 -6.53 -23.75
N VAL A 16 21.58 -7.72 -23.32
CA VAL A 16 20.80 -8.95 -23.55
C VAL A 16 19.67 -9.11 -22.53
N THR A 17 19.77 -8.49 -21.36
CA THR A 17 18.76 -8.62 -20.29
C THR A 17 17.64 -7.58 -20.40
N LEU A 18 17.72 -6.59 -21.30
CA LEU A 18 16.83 -5.41 -21.31
C LEU A 18 15.76 -5.39 -22.42
N HIS A 19 15.50 -6.51 -23.10
CA HIS A 19 14.47 -6.58 -24.15
C HIS A 19 13.44 -7.72 -23.95
N LEU A 20 13.06 -7.99 -22.72
CA LEU A 20 11.72 -8.51 -22.48
C LEU A 20 10.78 -7.30 -22.42
N GLU A 21 10.28 -6.84 -23.57
CA GLU A 21 9.11 -5.96 -23.61
C GLU A 21 7.97 -6.67 -22.92
N MET A 22 7.76 -6.36 -21.63
CA MET A 22 6.57 -6.83 -20.94
C MET A 22 5.36 -6.18 -21.59
N LYS A 23 4.62 -6.95 -22.40
CA LYS A 23 3.39 -6.47 -23.02
C LYS A 23 2.29 -6.46 -21.96
N TYR A 24 1.88 -5.28 -21.56
CA TYR A 24 0.75 -5.05 -20.68
C TYR A 24 -0.34 -4.27 -21.43
N ASN A 25 -1.57 -4.42 -20.98
CA ASN A 25 -2.71 -3.68 -21.49
C ASN A 25 -3.08 -2.58 -20.49
N THR A 26 -3.56 -1.45 -20.99
CA THR A 26 -4.07 -0.35 -20.16
C THR A 26 -5.49 -0.02 -20.56
N TYR A 27 -6.31 0.28 -19.55
CA TYR A 27 -7.69 0.73 -19.72
C TYR A 27 -7.97 1.89 -18.78
N THR A 28 -8.85 2.79 -19.17
CA THR A 28 -9.37 3.83 -18.28
C THR A 28 -10.88 3.73 -18.27
N LEU A 29 -11.48 3.61 -17.09
CA LEU A 29 -12.92 3.58 -16.92
C LEU A 29 -13.49 5.01 -17.00
N ASP A 30 -14.81 5.13 -17.20
CA ASP A 30 -15.49 6.43 -17.33
C ASP A 30 -15.35 7.33 -16.08
N ASN A 31 -15.16 6.71 -14.91
CA ASN A 31 -14.89 7.42 -13.65
C ASN A 31 -13.41 7.82 -13.45
N GLY A 32 -12.55 7.61 -14.46
CA GLY A 32 -11.13 7.96 -14.43
C GLY A 32 -10.23 6.88 -13.83
N LEU A 33 -10.75 5.77 -13.29
CA LEU A 33 -9.96 4.67 -12.76
C LEU A 33 -9.14 4.02 -13.87
N ARG A 34 -7.82 3.94 -13.67
CA ARG A 34 -6.89 3.33 -14.62
C ARG A 34 -6.64 1.87 -14.25
N ILE A 35 -6.65 0.99 -15.24
CA ILE A 35 -6.38 -0.44 -15.08
C ILE A 35 -5.11 -0.77 -15.87
N ILE A 36 -4.18 -1.47 -15.23
CA ILE A 36 -3.02 -2.07 -15.87
C ILE A 36 -3.18 -3.58 -15.76
N HIS A 37 -3.12 -4.26 -16.91
CA HIS A 37 -3.27 -5.70 -16.99
C HIS A 37 -2.02 -6.31 -17.62
N LEU A 38 -1.32 -7.15 -16.85
CA LEU A 38 -0.20 -7.95 -17.32
C LEU A 38 -0.68 -9.40 -17.54
N PRO A 39 -0.77 -9.88 -18.80
CA PRO A 39 -1.14 -11.28 -19.08
C PRO A 39 -0.13 -12.26 -18.50
N SER A 40 -0.61 -13.36 -17.92
CA SER A 40 0.22 -14.42 -17.36
C SER A 40 -0.49 -15.78 -17.46
N ASP A 41 0.26 -16.86 -17.74
CA ASP A 41 -0.24 -18.25 -17.75
C ASP A 41 -0.32 -18.87 -16.35
N SER A 42 0.03 -18.13 -15.31
CA SER A 42 -0.02 -18.58 -13.93
C SER A 42 -1.45 -18.91 -13.49
N LYS A 43 -1.59 -19.96 -12.68
CA LYS A 43 -2.85 -20.28 -11.97
C LYS A 43 -3.11 -19.30 -10.82
N VAL A 44 -2.05 -18.69 -10.28
CA VAL A 44 -2.14 -17.65 -9.25
C VAL A 44 -2.18 -16.29 -9.94
N VAL A 45 -3.10 -15.46 -9.50
CA VAL A 45 -3.31 -14.09 -9.98
C VAL A 45 -3.00 -13.13 -8.85
N TYR A 46 -2.30 -12.07 -9.18
CA TYR A 46 -2.12 -10.91 -8.32
C TYR A 46 -3.06 -9.80 -8.79
N CYS A 47 -3.84 -9.25 -7.88
CA CYS A 47 -4.69 -8.10 -8.18
C CYS A 47 -4.66 -7.12 -7.01
N GLY A 48 -4.80 -5.82 -7.29
CA GLY A 48 -4.72 -4.83 -6.23
C GLY A 48 -5.09 -3.43 -6.69
N TYR A 49 -5.25 -2.54 -5.73
CA TYR A 49 -5.39 -1.11 -5.91
C TYR A 49 -4.12 -0.42 -5.47
N GLN A 50 -3.59 0.44 -6.33
CA GLN A 50 -2.54 1.38 -5.96
C GLN A 50 -3.13 2.77 -5.82
N ILE A 51 -2.93 3.36 -4.65
CA ILE A 51 -3.28 4.74 -4.34
C ILE A 51 -2.02 5.58 -4.47
N ASN A 52 -2.05 6.64 -5.27
CA ASN A 52 -0.91 7.54 -5.45
C ASN A 52 -0.86 8.55 -4.29
N ALA A 53 -0.86 8.03 -3.08
CA ALA A 53 -0.70 8.78 -1.85
C ALA A 53 0.05 7.91 -0.83
N GLY A 54 1.17 8.39 -0.40
CA GLY A 54 2.05 7.82 0.61
C GLY A 54 2.47 8.88 1.60
N THR A 55 3.49 8.58 2.40
CA THR A 55 3.90 9.50 3.48
C THR A 55 4.40 10.85 2.98
N ARG A 56 4.92 10.95 1.76
CA ARG A 56 5.29 12.25 1.17
C ARG A 56 4.14 13.25 1.02
N ASN A 57 2.89 12.78 1.08
CA ASN A 57 1.69 13.59 0.94
C ASN A 57 1.13 14.07 2.29
N GLU A 58 1.76 13.66 3.39
CA GLU A 58 1.39 14.06 4.75
C GLU A 58 1.77 15.51 5.01
N GLU A 59 0.92 16.21 5.72
CA GLU A 59 1.20 17.57 6.20
C GLU A 59 2.04 17.51 7.47
N PRO A 60 2.79 18.58 7.80
CA PRO A 60 3.54 18.64 9.05
C PRO A 60 2.67 18.32 10.28
N GLY A 61 3.07 17.33 11.06
CA GLY A 61 2.32 16.81 12.21
C GLY A 61 1.33 15.69 11.88
N GLU A 62 1.34 15.19 10.64
CA GLU A 62 0.57 14.04 10.19
C GLU A 62 1.47 12.84 9.84
N GLU A 63 2.73 12.87 10.22
CA GLU A 63 3.68 11.81 9.93
C GLU A 63 3.19 10.47 10.50
N GLY A 64 3.09 9.46 9.63
CA GLY A 64 2.51 8.15 9.93
C GLY A 64 1.02 8.00 9.62
N LEU A 65 0.35 9.05 9.12
CA LEU A 65 -1.09 9.00 8.82
C LEU A 65 -1.40 8.03 7.66
N ALA A 66 -0.56 7.99 6.63
CA ALA A 66 -0.77 7.08 5.49
C ALA A 66 -0.72 5.62 5.92
N HIS A 67 0.25 5.26 6.76
CA HIS A 67 0.37 3.92 7.35
C HIS A 67 -0.80 3.61 8.30
N PHE A 68 -1.17 4.56 9.15
CA PHE A 68 -2.35 4.42 10.00
C PHE A 68 -3.63 4.15 9.18
N CYS A 69 -3.83 4.86 8.05
CA CYS A 69 -4.96 4.65 7.15
C CYS A 69 -4.95 3.25 6.53
N GLU A 70 -3.78 2.73 6.18
CA GLU A 70 -3.64 1.35 5.70
C GLU A 70 -4.21 0.36 6.71
N HIS A 71 -3.77 0.40 7.96
CA HIS A 71 -4.23 -0.50 9.03
C HIS A 71 -5.73 -0.44 9.26
N VAL A 72 -6.30 0.75 9.36
CA VAL A 72 -7.73 0.92 9.68
C VAL A 72 -8.66 0.57 8.51
N THR A 73 -8.14 0.51 7.28
CA THR A 73 -8.90 0.10 6.10
C THR A 73 -9.42 -1.35 6.19
N PHE A 74 -8.72 -2.23 6.93
CA PHE A 74 -9.14 -3.62 7.14
C PHE A 74 -10.13 -3.81 8.29
N LYS A 75 -10.53 -2.75 8.98
CA LYS A 75 -11.30 -2.86 10.24
C LYS A 75 -12.82 -2.83 10.07
N GLY A 76 -13.32 -2.63 8.86
CA GLY A 76 -14.73 -2.75 8.53
C GLY A 76 -15.15 -1.90 7.34
N THR A 77 -16.16 -2.40 6.62
CA THR A 77 -16.84 -1.69 5.55
C THR A 77 -18.33 -1.59 5.89
N GLU A 78 -19.10 -0.88 5.04
CA GLU A 78 -20.56 -0.85 5.15
C GLU A 78 -21.18 -2.26 5.10
N ARG A 79 -20.54 -3.22 4.40
CA ARG A 79 -21.05 -4.58 4.19
C ARG A 79 -20.37 -5.65 5.03
N ARG A 80 -19.12 -5.41 5.48
CA ARG A 80 -18.27 -6.43 6.11
C ARG A 80 -17.67 -5.94 7.42
N LYS A 81 -17.72 -6.79 8.45
CA LYS A 81 -16.93 -6.59 9.68
C LYS A 81 -15.49 -7.03 9.45
N ALA A 82 -14.55 -6.58 10.29
CA ALA A 82 -13.12 -6.90 10.19
C ALA A 82 -12.84 -8.40 9.97
N TRP A 83 -13.45 -9.29 10.76
CA TRP A 83 -13.23 -10.73 10.64
C TRP A 83 -13.73 -11.31 9.30
N HIS A 84 -14.78 -10.74 8.69
CA HIS A 84 -15.25 -11.13 7.36
C HIS A 84 -14.26 -10.72 6.27
N ILE A 85 -13.62 -9.55 6.44
CA ILE A 85 -12.60 -9.05 5.51
C ILE A 85 -11.42 -10.01 5.51
N LEU A 86 -10.85 -10.32 6.68
CA LEU A 86 -9.69 -11.19 6.83
C LEU A 86 -9.96 -12.61 6.29
N ASN A 87 -11.10 -13.21 6.65
CA ASN A 87 -11.41 -14.59 6.25
C ASN A 87 -11.95 -14.71 4.81
N CYS A 88 -12.29 -13.61 4.15
CA CYS A 88 -12.94 -13.64 2.84
C CYS A 88 -12.10 -14.37 1.79
N LEU A 89 -10.81 -14.09 1.72
CA LEU A 89 -9.89 -14.72 0.75
C LEU A 89 -9.19 -15.93 1.36
N GLU A 90 -8.85 -15.89 2.63
CA GLU A 90 -8.19 -16.98 3.34
C GLU A 90 -8.98 -18.29 3.25
N SER A 91 -10.32 -18.23 3.34
CA SER A 91 -11.21 -19.39 3.20
C SER A 91 -11.11 -20.14 1.86
N VAL A 92 -10.51 -19.55 0.85
CA VAL A 92 -10.26 -20.12 -0.48
C VAL A 92 -8.75 -20.15 -0.83
N GLY A 93 -7.88 -20.04 0.18
CA GLY A 93 -6.43 -20.08 0.03
C GLY A 93 -5.83 -18.84 -0.64
N GLY A 94 -6.54 -17.71 -0.61
CA GLY A 94 -6.03 -16.42 -1.08
C GLY A 94 -5.37 -15.66 0.05
N ASP A 95 -4.41 -14.81 -0.31
CA ASP A 95 -3.74 -13.86 0.56
C ASP A 95 -4.33 -12.46 0.38
N LEU A 96 -4.44 -11.69 1.45
CA LEU A 96 -4.86 -10.30 1.45
C LEU A 96 -3.83 -9.48 2.22
N ASN A 97 -3.23 -8.50 1.55
CA ASN A 97 -2.16 -7.73 2.15
C ASN A 97 -2.16 -6.27 1.67
N ALA A 98 -1.39 -5.42 2.33
CA ALA A 98 -1.14 -4.05 1.93
C ALA A 98 0.27 -3.62 2.31
N TYR A 99 0.72 -2.52 1.76
CA TYR A 99 1.90 -1.80 2.20
C TYR A 99 1.80 -0.32 1.85
N THR A 100 2.40 0.51 2.69
CA THR A 100 2.58 1.93 2.48
C THR A 100 4.05 2.25 2.28
N ASN A 101 4.34 3.09 1.30
CA ASN A 101 5.67 3.65 1.08
C ASN A 101 5.61 5.18 1.00
N LYS A 102 6.73 5.82 0.68
CA LYS A 102 6.80 7.30 0.61
C LYS A 102 5.85 7.89 -0.44
N GLU A 103 5.54 7.21 -1.53
CA GLU A 103 4.82 7.75 -2.68
C GLU A 103 3.45 7.10 -2.92
N GLY A 104 3.13 6.00 -2.25
CA GLY A 104 1.86 5.31 -2.48
C GLY A 104 1.51 4.28 -1.43
N THR A 105 0.24 3.88 -1.45
CA THR A 105 -0.29 2.78 -0.66
C THR A 105 -0.90 1.75 -1.60
N VAL A 106 -0.62 0.47 -1.36
CA VAL A 106 -1.08 -0.63 -2.20
C VAL A 106 -1.85 -1.63 -1.35
N TYR A 107 -3.06 -1.97 -1.79
CA TYR A 107 -3.87 -3.07 -1.25
C TYR A 107 -3.94 -4.16 -2.30
N TYR A 108 -3.54 -5.38 -1.99
CA TYR A 108 -3.44 -6.44 -2.98
C TYR A 108 -3.79 -7.82 -2.43
N SER A 109 -4.00 -8.73 -3.36
CA SER A 109 -4.27 -10.14 -3.10
C SER A 109 -3.49 -11.02 -4.07
N ALA A 110 -3.01 -12.16 -3.57
CA ALA A 110 -2.58 -13.30 -4.37
C ALA A 110 -3.62 -14.41 -4.20
N ILE A 111 -4.21 -14.87 -5.31
CA ILE A 111 -5.34 -15.80 -5.25
C ILE A 111 -5.37 -16.71 -6.49
N LEU A 112 -6.02 -17.87 -6.40
CA LEU A 112 -6.28 -18.70 -7.56
C LEU A 112 -7.21 -17.98 -8.56
N LYS A 113 -6.95 -18.12 -9.84
CA LYS A 113 -7.65 -17.46 -10.96
C LYS A 113 -9.18 -17.58 -10.87
N GLU A 114 -9.68 -18.73 -10.44
CA GLU A 114 -11.12 -18.99 -10.30
C GLU A 114 -11.81 -18.12 -9.23
N HIS A 115 -11.04 -17.57 -8.29
CA HIS A 115 -11.55 -16.72 -7.21
C HIS A 115 -11.29 -15.23 -7.40
N ILE A 116 -10.77 -14.79 -8.56
CA ILE A 116 -10.40 -13.38 -8.78
C ILE A 116 -11.55 -12.40 -8.56
N ALA A 117 -12.77 -12.77 -8.95
CA ALA A 117 -13.94 -11.92 -8.76
C ALA A 117 -14.20 -11.62 -7.28
N ARG A 118 -13.95 -12.61 -6.38
CA ARG A 118 -14.04 -12.43 -4.94
C ARG A 118 -12.98 -11.47 -4.42
N ALA A 119 -11.74 -11.58 -4.91
CA ALA A 119 -10.66 -10.69 -4.51
C ALA A 119 -10.93 -9.25 -4.95
N VAL A 120 -11.35 -9.04 -6.19
CA VAL A 120 -11.69 -7.70 -6.71
C VAL A 120 -12.86 -7.10 -5.96
N ASP A 121 -13.92 -7.86 -5.64
CA ASP A 121 -15.07 -7.37 -4.85
C ASP A 121 -14.64 -6.97 -3.43
N LEU A 122 -13.80 -7.79 -2.77
CA LEU A 122 -13.29 -7.47 -1.45
C LEU A 122 -12.38 -6.23 -1.44
N LEU A 123 -11.40 -6.19 -2.35
CA LEU A 123 -10.47 -5.07 -2.47
C LEU A 123 -11.20 -3.76 -2.78
N SER A 124 -12.20 -3.81 -3.68
CA SER A 124 -13.05 -2.65 -3.97
C SER A 124 -13.82 -2.20 -2.73
N ASP A 125 -14.36 -3.14 -1.97
CA ASP A 125 -15.14 -2.84 -0.78
C ASP A 125 -14.29 -2.17 0.32
N ILE A 126 -13.10 -2.71 0.61
CA ILE A 126 -12.22 -2.12 1.62
C ILE A 126 -11.64 -0.76 1.19
N VAL A 127 -11.36 -0.57 -0.10
CA VAL A 127 -10.77 0.68 -0.60
C VAL A 127 -11.81 1.80 -0.69
N PHE A 128 -13.04 1.50 -1.12
CA PHE A 128 -14.05 2.53 -1.40
C PHE A 128 -15.15 2.67 -0.34
N HIS A 129 -15.32 1.68 0.55
CA HIS A 129 -16.48 1.63 1.46
C HIS A 129 -16.09 1.34 2.91
N SER A 130 -14.82 1.59 3.30
CA SER A 130 -14.39 1.48 4.70
C SER A 130 -15.13 2.50 5.58
N VAL A 131 -15.54 2.07 6.79
CA VAL A 131 -16.34 2.88 7.72
C VAL A 131 -15.61 3.22 9.02
N TYR A 132 -14.39 2.72 9.19
CA TYR A 132 -13.51 3.06 10.30
C TYR A 132 -14.16 2.97 11.70
N PRO A 133 -14.62 1.78 12.15
CA PRO A 133 -15.33 1.65 13.42
C PRO A 133 -14.44 2.05 14.61
N GLN A 134 -14.91 2.95 15.47
CA GLN A 134 -14.11 3.51 16.56
C GLN A 134 -13.54 2.44 17.50
N ALA A 135 -14.30 1.39 17.80
CA ALA A 135 -13.85 0.29 18.67
C ALA A 135 -12.69 -0.51 18.05
N GLU A 136 -12.65 -0.62 16.73
CA GLU A 136 -11.55 -1.29 16.01
C GLU A 136 -10.33 -0.37 15.91
N ILE A 137 -10.52 0.93 15.67
CA ILE A 137 -9.47 1.93 15.69
C ILE A 137 -8.78 1.96 17.05
N ASP A 138 -9.56 1.91 18.14
CA ASP A 138 -9.03 1.95 19.51
C ASP A 138 -8.08 0.78 19.81
N LYS A 139 -8.34 -0.37 19.22
CA LYS A 139 -7.45 -1.55 19.31
C LYS A 139 -6.22 -1.39 18.41
N GLU A 140 -6.45 -0.93 17.18
CA GLU A 140 -5.39 -0.86 16.17
C GLU A 140 -4.30 0.15 16.51
N VAL A 141 -4.65 1.23 17.19
CA VAL A 141 -3.66 2.20 17.67
C VAL A 141 -2.59 1.55 18.54
N GLU A 142 -2.96 0.63 19.42
CA GLU A 142 -1.97 -0.07 20.26
C GLU A 142 -1.12 -1.03 19.41
N VAL A 143 -1.73 -1.74 18.44
CA VAL A 143 -1.00 -2.61 17.51
C VAL A 143 0.05 -1.80 16.71
N ILE A 144 -0.34 -0.63 16.18
CA ILE A 144 0.60 0.24 15.45
C ILE A 144 1.69 0.79 16.38
N CYS A 145 1.37 1.12 17.62
CA CYS A 145 2.37 1.56 18.59
C CYS A 145 3.39 0.44 18.90
N ASP A 146 2.94 -0.80 19.05
CA ASP A 146 3.80 -1.96 19.25
C ASP A 146 4.70 -2.22 18.03
N GLU A 147 4.16 -2.03 16.81
CA GLU A 147 4.91 -2.13 15.56
C GLU A 147 6.01 -1.04 15.47
N ILE A 148 5.69 0.22 15.81
CA ILE A 148 6.66 1.31 15.86
C ILE A 148 7.80 0.98 16.83
N GLU A 149 7.49 0.45 18.01
CA GLU A 149 8.49 0.05 19.01
C GLU A 149 9.37 -1.08 18.46
N SER A 150 8.77 -2.12 17.90
CA SER A 150 9.50 -3.25 17.28
C SER A 150 10.39 -2.79 16.12
N TYR A 151 9.91 -1.88 15.29
CA TYR A 151 10.68 -1.31 14.18
C TYR A 151 11.89 -0.51 14.66
N ASN A 152 11.70 0.32 15.70
CA ASN A 152 12.77 1.11 16.28
C ASN A 152 13.84 0.24 16.95
N ASP A 153 13.48 -0.95 17.42
CA ASP A 153 14.40 -1.93 18.00
C ASP A 153 15.13 -2.79 16.94
N SER A 154 14.80 -2.62 15.65
CA SER A 154 15.41 -3.34 14.52
C SER A 154 16.37 -2.43 13.72
N PRO A 155 17.69 -2.39 14.03
CA PRO A 155 18.63 -1.53 13.31
C PRO A 155 18.73 -1.81 11.82
N ALA A 156 18.43 -3.05 11.39
CA ALA A 156 18.48 -3.46 10.01
C ALA A 156 17.33 -2.88 9.17
N GLU A 157 16.20 -2.60 9.79
CA GLU A 157 15.04 -1.96 9.16
C GLU A 157 15.16 -0.43 9.26
N LEU A 158 15.45 0.07 10.46
CA LEU A 158 15.55 1.49 10.76
C LEU A 158 16.61 2.21 9.91
N ILE A 159 17.70 1.54 9.52
CA ILE A 159 18.80 2.17 8.76
C ILE A 159 18.35 2.74 7.42
N TYR A 160 17.35 2.13 6.77
CA TYR A 160 16.82 2.62 5.49
C TYR A 160 16.08 3.94 5.67
N ASP A 161 15.19 4.02 6.66
CA ASP A 161 14.47 5.25 6.98
C ASP A 161 15.42 6.35 7.46
N GLU A 162 16.39 6.04 8.32
CA GLU A 162 17.40 7.00 8.78
C GLU A 162 18.25 7.54 7.62
N PHE A 163 18.63 6.68 6.68
CA PHE A 163 19.35 7.10 5.47
C PHE A 163 18.50 8.05 4.62
N GLU A 164 17.23 7.70 4.37
CA GLU A 164 16.31 8.53 3.60
C GLU A 164 16.02 9.87 4.30
N ASN A 165 15.87 9.86 5.63
CA ASN A 165 15.65 11.06 6.44
C ASN A 165 16.83 12.04 6.35
N ILE A 166 18.06 11.51 6.30
CA ILE A 166 19.26 12.33 6.10
C ILE A 166 19.34 12.86 4.66
N LEU A 167 19.12 11.98 3.68
CA LEU A 167 19.22 12.31 2.25
C LEU A 167 18.17 13.34 1.83
N PHE A 168 16.95 13.20 2.32
CA PHE A 168 15.80 14.05 1.97
C PHE A 168 15.44 15.04 3.07
N LYS A 169 16.39 15.41 3.93
CA LYS A 169 16.15 16.33 5.04
C LYS A 169 15.49 17.63 4.58
N GLY A 170 14.35 17.95 5.19
CA GLY A 170 13.55 19.12 4.87
C GLY A 170 12.64 18.97 3.63
N SER A 171 12.59 17.76 3.06
CA SER A 171 11.62 17.36 2.03
C SER A 171 10.52 16.49 2.65
N PRO A 172 9.31 16.46 2.06
CA PRO A 172 8.26 15.52 2.47
C PRO A 172 8.65 14.03 2.39
N LEU A 173 9.76 13.69 1.74
CA LEU A 173 10.30 12.33 1.70
C LEU A 173 11.17 11.97 2.92
N GLY A 174 11.54 12.98 3.73
CA GLY A 174 12.52 12.83 4.80
C GLY A 174 11.90 12.65 6.20
N HIS A 175 10.94 11.74 6.36
CA HIS A 175 10.40 11.32 7.66
C HIS A 175 10.01 9.85 7.64
N ASN A 176 9.91 9.22 8.82
CA ASN A 176 9.62 7.80 8.94
C ASN A 176 8.18 7.48 8.49
N ILE A 177 8.01 6.33 7.81
CA ILE A 177 6.72 5.87 7.29
C ILE A 177 5.71 5.63 8.42
N LEU A 178 6.18 5.06 9.53
CA LEU A 178 5.33 4.72 10.67
C LEU A 178 4.95 5.94 11.53
N GLY A 179 5.66 7.05 11.41
CA GLY A 179 5.54 8.18 12.32
C GLY A 179 5.97 7.84 13.74
N THR A 180 5.32 8.43 14.73
CA THR A 180 5.58 8.19 16.16
C THR A 180 4.32 7.72 16.88
N ALA A 181 4.48 6.97 17.97
CA ALA A 181 3.37 6.52 18.82
C ALA A 181 2.53 7.70 19.38
N GLU A 182 3.14 8.88 19.59
CA GLU A 182 2.43 10.08 20.03
C GLU A 182 1.49 10.59 18.92
N GLN A 183 1.97 10.64 17.67
CA GLN A 183 1.19 11.04 16.50
C GLN A 183 0.03 10.07 16.26
N VAL A 184 0.29 8.76 16.28
CA VAL A 184 -0.75 7.72 16.11
C VAL A 184 -1.85 7.87 17.16
N ARG A 185 -1.49 8.09 18.43
CA ARG A 185 -2.47 8.36 19.50
C ARG A 185 -3.20 9.70 19.31
N ALA A 186 -2.59 10.67 18.64
CA ALA A 186 -3.25 11.93 18.29
C ALA A 186 -4.26 11.74 17.15
N PHE A 187 -4.00 10.90 16.16
CA PHE A 187 -4.96 10.54 15.11
C PHE A 187 -6.22 9.92 15.69
N LYS A 188 -6.10 9.00 16.64
CA LYS A 188 -7.23 8.45 17.39
C LYS A 188 -8.12 9.54 18.01
N ARG A 189 -7.53 10.58 18.62
CA ARG A 189 -8.29 11.70 19.19
C ARG A 189 -8.96 12.53 18.09
N ARG A 190 -8.28 12.81 16.99
CA ARG A 190 -8.82 13.56 15.84
C ARG A 190 -10.02 12.84 15.21
N MET A 191 -9.94 11.52 15.04
CA MET A 191 -11.03 10.69 14.50
C MET A 191 -12.28 10.71 15.40
N ARG A 192 -12.11 10.70 16.72
CA ARG A 192 -13.26 10.84 17.67
C ARG A 192 -13.93 12.21 17.60
N CYS A 193 -13.18 13.26 17.32
CA CYS A 193 -13.66 14.65 17.30
C CYS A 193 -14.18 15.07 15.93
N ALA A 194 -13.71 14.43 14.87
CA ALA A 194 -14.21 14.70 13.54
C ALA A 194 -15.56 13.99 13.35
N SER A 195 -16.62 14.78 13.17
CA SER A 195 -17.83 14.25 12.54
C SER A 195 -17.41 13.53 11.25
N GLN A 196 -17.88 12.32 11.02
CA GLN A 196 -17.43 11.34 10.01
C GLN A 196 -17.03 11.85 8.62
N GLY A 197 -17.39 13.08 8.24
CA GLY A 197 -17.05 13.69 6.95
C GLY A 197 -15.59 14.13 6.80
N SER A 198 -14.97 14.73 7.81
CA SER A 198 -13.70 15.44 7.63
C SER A 198 -12.46 14.54 7.54
N PHE A 199 -12.45 13.38 8.21
CA PHE A 199 -11.34 12.42 8.14
C PHE A 199 -11.47 11.50 6.92
N THR A 200 -12.69 11.09 6.61
CA THR A 200 -12.99 10.38 5.35
C THR A 200 -12.59 11.25 4.15
N ASP A 201 -12.81 12.58 4.20
CA ASP A 201 -12.39 13.51 3.16
C ASP A 201 -10.86 13.65 3.07
N GLN A 202 -10.12 13.49 4.17
CA GLN A 202 -8.65 13.42 4.15
C GLN A 202 -8.19 12.12 3.50
N ILE A 203 -8.72 10.98 3.89
CA ILE A 203 -8.44 9.68 3.25
C ILE A 203 -8.85 9.71 1.77
N MET A 204 -9.99 10.31 1.43
CA MET A 204 -10.47 10.45 0.04
C MET A 204 -9.62 11.41 -0.79
N ARG A 205 -8.98 12.42 -0.20
CA ARG A 205 -7.97 13.24 -0.89
C ARG A 205 -6.75 12.40 -1.31
N TYR A 206 -6.35 11.43 -0.50
CA TYR A 206 -5.30 10.49 -0.84
C TYR A 206 -5.73 9.46 -1.90
N SER A 207 -7.01 9.13 -1.99
CA SER A 207 -7.54 8.10 -2.91
C SER A 207 -7.88 8.62 -4.32
N SER A 208 -7.78 9.90 -4.60
CA SER A 208 -8.24 10.49 -5.89
C SER A 208 -7.41 10.12 -7.13
N LEU A 209 -6.34 9.33 -7.00
CA LEU A 209 -5.45 8.92 -8.10
C LEU A 209 -5.20 7.40 -8.05
N MET A 210 -6.24 6.60 -8.29
CA MET A 210 -6.15 5.14 -8.20
C MET A 210 -5.82 4.46 -9.52
N GLY A 211 -5.12 3.32 -9.43
CA GLY A 211 -4.96 2.34 -10.50
C GLY A 211 -5.22 0.93 -9.99
N ILE A 212 -5.82 0.07 -10.81
CA ILE A 212 -5.92 -1.37 -10.55
C ILE A 212 -4.82 -2.07 -11.31
N LEU A 213 -4.01 -2.86 -10.61
CA LEU A 213 -3.06 -3.78 -11.22
C LEU A 213 -3.68 -5.18 -11.21
N ILE A 214 -3.92 -5.75 -12.39
CA ILE A 214 -4.38 -7.12 -12.53
C ILE A 214 -3.40 -7.88 -13.41
N SER A 215 -2.78 -8.93 -12.85
CA SER A 215 -2.02 -9.92 -13.61
C SER A 215 -2.94 -11.11 -13.88
N LYS A 216 -3.53 -11.20 -15.07
CA LYS A 216 -4.45 -12.28 -15.45
C LYS A 216 -4.38 -12.58 -16.95
N ASN A 217 -4.52 -13.88 -17.28
CA ASN A 217 -5.00 -14.30 -18.59
C ASN A 217 -6.53 -14.28 -18.64
N TRP A 218 -7.06 -13.57 -19.62
CA TRP A 218 -8.45 -13.67 -20.07
C TRP A 218 -8.55 -14.72 -21.13
#